data_89b6f82f3c8e496ae599ccce50a65e8a
#
_entry.id   89b6f82f3c8e496ae599ccce50a65e8a
#
_cell.length_a   1.000
_cell.length_b   1.000
_cell.length_c   1.000
_cell.angle_alpha   90.00
_cell.angle_beta   90.00
_cell.angle_gamma   90.00
#
_symmetry.space_group_name_H-M   'P 1'
#
loop_
_entity.id
_entity.type
_entity.pdbx_description
1 polymer ?
#
loop_
_entity_poly.entity_id
_entity_poly.type
_entity_poly.pdbx_seq_one_letter_code
_entity_poly.pdbx_strand_id
1 'polypeptide(L)'
;MTSRERFLAAAYAQKTDRRPIWLMRQAGRYLPEYRALREKHGFLEMVKTPELAAEVTLQPLRRYALDAAILFSDILTIPEALGIPYAFREGGGIAMQGKIENAHDVKKLQPEDVTGRLGYVYDALRLTRAALRDTALLGFCGAPWTLAAYLVQGGSAEGFPRLLALAREDKKTLHLLLEKLAVAAAAHLRAQIAAGADAVQIFDSWAGICPAEDYAENSLRWVKQIIEQLPKGTPVIFFAKGAKDTAALWDSGAQVLGFGSEADLPAIAKSTPQGKAVQGNLGNALLLESPEKTAAAARALL
;
A
#
# COMPACT_ATOMS: atom_id res chain seq x y z
N MET A 1 12.61 16.29 17.98
CA MET A 1 12.19 16.04 16.58
C MET A 1 10.68 16.09 16.51
N THR A 2 10.12 16.72 15.47
CA THR A 2 8.69 16.56 15.14
C THR A 2 8.40 15.13 14.69
N SER A 3 7.15 14.71 14.67
CA SER A 3 6.75 13.37 14.17
C SER A 3 7.16 13.17 12.71
N ARG A 4 7.02 14.22 11.88
CA ARG A 4 7.43 14.20 10.47
C ARG A 4 8.94 14.03 10.31
N GLU A 5 9.74 14.82 11.02
CA GLU A 5 11.21 14.68 10.99
C GLU A 5 11.67 13.30 11.45
N ARG A 6 11.07 12.80 12.53
CA ARG A 6 11.37 11.47 13.08
C ARG A 6 11.08 10.37 12.07
N PHE A 7 9.91 10.42 11.44
CA PHE A 7 9.52 9.43 10.43
C PHE A 7 10.49 9.45 9.24
N LEU A 8 10.79 10.63 8.69
CA LEU A 8 11.70 10.77 7.55
C LEU A 8 13.13 10.37 7.89
N ALA A 9 13.64 10.77 9.06
CA ALA A 9 14.97 10.36 9.52
C ALA A 9 15.07 8.85 9.67
N ALA A 10 14.07 8.19 10.28
CA ALA A 10 14.03 6.75 10.40
C ALA A 10 13.95 6.05 9.04
N ALA A 11 13.18 6.58 8.08
CA ALA A 11 13.11 6.04 6.73
C ALA A 11 14.47 6.04 6.02
N TYR A 12 15.34 7.01 6.34
CA TYR A 12 16.71 7.07 5.81
C TYR A 12 17.75 6.44 6.75
N ALA A 13 17.33 5.60 7.70
CA ALA A 13 18.19 4.97 8.70
C ALA A 13 19.09 5.97 9.49
N GLN A 14 18.61 7.20 9.65
CA GLN A 14 19.27 8.24 10.45
C GLN A 14 18.85 8.10 11.92
N LYS A 15 19.68 8.68 12.82
CA LYS A 15 19.40 8.66 14.26
C LYS A 15 18.13 9.45 14.59
N THR A 16 17.25 8.84 15.38
CA THR A 16 16.01 9.45 15.89
C THR A 16 16.03 9.48 17.44
N ASP A 17 15.19 10.34 18.01
CA ASP A 17 14.98 10.41 19.46
C ASP A 17 14.22 9.16 20.00
N ARG A 18 13.34 8.60 19.18
CA ARG A 18 12.66 7.29 19.38
C ARG A 18 12.25 6.72 18.02
N ARG A 19 11.86 5.45 17.98
CA ARG A 19 11.28 4.86 16.76
C ARG A 19 9.94 5.51 16.43
N PRO A 20 9.67 5.88 15.15
CA PRO A 20 8.36 6.38 14.73
C PRO A 20 7.31 5.27 14.73
N ILE A 21 6.08 5.62 15.02
CA ILE A 21 4.95 4.68 15.09
C ILE A 21 3.82 5.15 14.18
N TRP A 22 3.36 4.25 13.33
CA TRP A 22 2.11 4.36 12.57
C TRP A 22 1.58 2.97 12.26
N LEU A 23 0.29 2.84 11.90
CA LEU A 23 -0.35 1.56 11.61
C LEU A 23 -1.05 1.63 10.25
N MET A 24 -0.88 0.59 9.41
CA MET A 24 -1.46 0.55 8.05
C MET A 24 -2.98 0.75 8.03
N ARG A 25 -3.69 0.27 9.05
CA ARG A 25 -5.15 0.42 9.18
C ARG A 25 -5.51 1.19 10.44
N GLN A 26 -4.82 2.31 10.68
CA GLN A 26 -5.06 3.17 11.84
C GLN A 26 -6.41 3.88 11.80
N ALA A 27 -7.00 4.11 10.63
CA ALA A 27 -8.39 4.51 10.49
C ALA A 27 -9.28 3.28 10.26
N GLY A 28 -10.43 3.19 10.94
CA GLY A 28 -11.30 2.03 10.75
C GLY A 28 -12.43 1.89 11.77
N ARG A 29 -13.15 0.79 11.66
CA ARG A 29 -14.40 0.50 12.41
C ARG A 29 -14.26 0.44 13.93
N TYR A 30 -13.06 0.38 14.48
CA TYR A 30 -12.84 0.45 15.93
C TYR A 30 -13.03 1.89 16.45
N LEU A 31 -12.91 2.92 15.59
CA LEU A 31 -13.14 4.32 15.94
C LEU A 31 -14.64 4.65 15.89
N PRO A 32 -15.24 5.19 16.98
CA PRO A 32 -16.63 5.62 16.99
C PRO A 32 -16.95 6.65 15.90
N GLU A 33 -16.08 7.65 15.70
CA GLU A 33 -16.21 8.68 14.68
C GLU A 33 -16.19 8.11 13.26
N TYR A 34 -15.41 7.05 13.02
CA TYR A 34 -15.44 6.34 11.74
C TYR A 34 -16.80 5.65 11.53
N ARG A 35 -17.33 4.97 12.56
CA ARG A 35 -18.64 4.31 12.48
C ARG A 35 -19.74 5.32 12.18
N ALA A 36 -19.73 6.49 12.86
CA ALA A 36 -20.71 7.54 12.63
C ALA A 36 -20.71 8.07 11.18
N LEU A 37 -19.52 8.14 10.54
CA LEU A 37 -19.44 8.47 9.10
C LEU A 37 -19.95 7.31 8.24
N ARG A 38 -19.62 6.05 8.59
CA ARG A 38 -20.05 4.87 7.84
C ARG A 38 -21.56 4.64 7.85
N GLU A 39 -22.28 5.11 8.87
CA GLU A 39 -23.74 5.09 8.93
C GLU A 39 -24.38 6.01 7.87
N LYS A 40 -23.68 7.09 7.49
CA LYS A 40 -24.17 8.11 6.57
C LYS A 40 -23.64 7.94 5.15
N HIS A 41 -22.44 7.39 5.00
CA HIS A 41 -21.69 7.34 3.76
C HIS A 41 -21.17 5.93 3.45
N GLY A 42 -21.30 5.52 2.18
CA GLY A 42 -20.70 4.30 1.67
C GLY A 42 -19.17 4.37 1.70
N PHE A 43 -18.48 3.20 1.74
CA PHE A 43 -17.01 3.18 1.73
C PHE A 43 -16.42 3.89 0.50
N LEU A 44 -16.94 3.57 -0.70
CA LEU A 44 -16.48 4.19 -1.94
C LEU A 44 -16.80 5.68 -2.01
N GLU A 45 -17.93 6.10 -1.44
CA GLU A 45 -18.26 7.53 -1.32
C GLU A 45 -17.23 8.24 -0.43
N MET A 46 -16.89 7.67 0.73
CA MET A 46 -15.86 8.26 1.60
C MET A 46 -14.48 8.32 0.94
N VAL A 47 -14.11 7.32 0.12
CA VAL A 47 -12.85 7.33 -0.62
C VAL A 47 -12.86 8.39 -1.72
N LYS A 48 -14.00 8.60 -2.41
CA LYS A 48 -14.13 9.49 -3.57
C LYS A 48 -14.47 10.93 -3.21
N THR A 49 -14.80 11.21 -1.96
CA THR A 49 -15.08 12.57 -1.46
C THR A 49 -13.86 13.07 -0.69
N PRO A 50 -13.09 14.03 -1.23
CA PRO A 50 -11.83 14.48 -0.64
C PRO A 50 -11.93 14.87 0.83
N GLU A 51 -12.99 15.57 1.21
CA GLU A 51 -13.24 16.05 2.57
C GLU A 51 -13.46 14.86 3.54
N LEU A 52 -14.22 13.86 3.12
CA LEU A 52 -14.48 12.66 3.92
C LEU A 52 -13.22 11.81 4.05
N ALA A 53 -12.47 11.62 2.97
CA ALA A 53 -11.20 10.90 2.99
C ALA A 53 -10.17 11.57 3.91
N ALA A 54 -10.07 12.90 3.85
CA ALA A 54 -9.21 13.68 4.75
C ALA A 54 -9.66 13.57 6.21
N GLU A 55 -10.97 13.72 6.48
CA GLU A 55 -11.53 13.58 7.83
C GLU A 55 -11.20 12.21 8.42
N VAL A 56 -11.46 11.12 7.67
CA VAL A 56 -11.17 9.75 8.13
C VAL A 56 -9.67 9.55 8.37
N THR A 57 -8.81 10.13 7.53
CA THR A 57 -7.35 10.08 7.69
C THR A 57 -6.91 10.72 9.00
N LEU A 58 -7.54 11.81 9.42
CA LEU A 58 -7.17 12.59 10.60
C LEU A 58 -7.72 12.00 11.91
N GLN A 59 -8.79 11.20 11.89
CA GLN A 59 -9.43 10.66 13.07
C GLN A 59 -8.47 9.94 14.03
N PRO A 60 -7.62 8.98 13.60
CA PRO A 60 -6.71 8.29 14.50
C PRO A 60 -5.66 9.21 15.12
N LEU A 61 -5.25 10.27 14.41
CA LEU A 61 -4.24 11.22 14.90
C LEU A 61 -4.76 12.12 16.03
N ARG A 62 -6.07 12.31 16.12
CA ARG A 62 -6.70 13.02 17.23
C ARG A 62 -6.73 12.18 18.52
N ARG A 63 -6.62 10.86 18.41
CA ARG A 63 -6.68 9.93 19.54
C ARG A 63 -5.32 9.40 19.98
N TYR A 64 -4.39 9.28 19.04
CA TYR A 64 -3.12 8.61 19.27
C TYR A 64 -1.96 9.46 18.78
N ALA A 65 -0.85 9.44 19.53
CA ALA A 65 0.40 10.11 19.16
C ALA A 65 1.15 9.32 18.07
N LEU A 66 0.58 9.29 16.86
CA LEU A 66 1.17 8.64 15.70
C LEU A 66 2.12 9.59 14.96
N ASP A 67 3.19 9.04 14.40
CA ASP A 67 4.21 9.83 13.70
C ASP A 67 3.90 10.01 12.20
N ALA A 68 2.99 9.20 11.65
CA ALA A 68 2.55 9.36 10.28
C ALA A 68 1.05 9.13 10.12
N ALA A 69 0.46 9.85 9.17
CA ALA A 69 -0.85 9.58 8.59
C ALA A 69 -0.66 8.79 7.30
N ILE A 70 -1.53 7.83 7.02
CA ILE A 70 -1.69 7.24 5.69
C ILE A 70 -3.06 7.64 5.17
N LEU A 71 -3.12 8.13 3.92
CA LEU A 71 -4.36 8.59 3.34
C LEU A 71 -5.41 7.47 3.37
N PHE A 72 -6.63 7.79 3.76
CA PHE A 72 -7.76 6.88 3.63
C PHE A 72 -8.17 6.77 2.16
N SER A 73 -7.83 5.65 1.54
CA SER A 73 -8.07 5.32 0.14
C SER A 73 -8.09 3.80 -0.04
N ASP A 74 -8.05 3.32 -1.29
CA ASP A 74 -7.98 1.90 -1.62
C ASP A 74 -6.97 1.67 -2.76
N ILE A 75 -6.27 0.52 -2.76
CA ILE A 75 -5.36 0.13 -3.85
C ILE A 75 -6.10 -0.13 -5.17
N LEU A 76 -7.39 -0.46 -5.10
CA LEU A 76 -8.22 -0.77 -6.26
C LEU A 76 -8.75 0.49 -6.99
N THR A 77 -8.41 1.68 -6.52
CA THR A 77 -8.66 2.92 -7.25
C THR A 77 -7.96 2.94 -8.61
N ILE A 78 -6.77 2.32 -8.73
CA ILE A 78 -6.06 2.18 -10.01
C ILE A 78 -6.85 1.30 -11.00
N PRO A 79 -7.25 0.04 -10.68
CA PRO A 79 -8.15 -0.75 -11.52
C PRO A 79 -9.42 -0.01 -11.93
N GLU A 80 -10.06 0.69 -11.01
CA GLU A 80 -11.25 1.49 -11.33
C GLU A 80 -10.95 2.61 -12.32
N ALA A 81 -9.86 3.35 -12.12
CA ALA A 81 -9.42 4.38 -13.04
C ALA A 81 -9.05 3.83 -14.42
N LEU A 82 -8.62 2.56 -14.50
CA LEU A 82 -8.40 1.85 -15.75
C LEU A 82 -9.69 1.33 -16.41
N GLY A 83 -10.86 1.59 -15.84
CA GLY A 83 -12.16 1.24 -16.40
C GLY A 83 -12.74 -0.08 -15.89
N ILE A 84 -12.18 -0.67 -14.83
CA ILE A 84 -12.69 -1.88 -14.19
C ILE A 84 -13.05 -1.57 -12.74
N PRO A 85 -14.28 -1.09 -12.48
CA PRO A 85 -14.74 -0.74 -11.14
C PRO A 85 -14.82 -1.96 -10.22
N TYR A 86 -14.90 -1.69 -8.92
CA TYR A 86 -15.04 -2.72 -7.90
C TYR A 86 -16.15 -2.40 -6.91
N ALA A 87 -16.61 -3.42 -6.22
CA ALA A 87 -17.58 -3.32 -5.14
C ALA A 87 -17.24 -4.31 -4.01
N PHE A 88 -17.75 -4.04 -2.82
CA PHE A 88 -17.67 -4.97 -1.70
C PHE A 88 -18.84 -5.94 -1.75
N ARG A 89 -18.56 -7.24 -1.58
CA ARG A 89 -19.59 -8.28 -1.49
C ARG A 89 -20.28 -8.25 -0.14
N GLU A 90 -21.55 -8.58 -0.12
CA GLU A 90 -22.22 -8.98 1.12
C GLU A 90 -21.48 -10.19 1.71
N GLY A 91 -21.15 -10.14 3.00
CA GLY A 91 -20.33 -11.17 3.65
C GLY A 91 -18.81 -10.99 3.53
N GLY A 92 -18.34 -9.97 2.79
CA GLY A 92 -16.93 -9.60 2.69
C GLY A 92 -16.26 -10.00 1.38
N GLY A 93 -15.09 -9.42 1.14
CA GLY A 93 -14.34 -9.57 -0.10
C GLY A 93 -14.71 -8.55 -1.18
N ILE A 94 -14.01 -8.64 -2.29
CA ILE A 94 -14.11 -7.72 -3.42
C ILE A 94 -14.72 -8.44 -4.63
N ALA A 95 -15.59 -7.75 -5.38
CA ALA A 95 -16.01 -8.12 -6.72
C ALA A 95 -15.56 -7.03 -7.69
N MET A 96 -14.86 -7.40 -8.76
CA MET A 96 -14.57 -6.51 -9.88
C MET A 96 -15.73 -6.54 -10.87
N GLN A 97 -16.08 -5.38 -11.46
CA GLN A 97 -17.12 -5.27 -12.48
C GLN A 97 -16.56 -5.54 -13.89
N GLY A 98 -15.69 -6.50 -13.99
CA GLY A 98 -14.98 -6.95 -15.18
C GLY A 98 -13.75 -7.74 -14.78
N LYS A 99 -13.12 -8.37 -15.74
CA LYS A 99 -11.88 -9.13 -15.55
C LYS A 99 -11.02 -9.11 -16.80
N ILE A 100 -9.74 -9.37 -16.61
CA ILE A 100 -8.78 -9.54 -17.71
C ILE A 100 -8.68 -11.04 -18.00
N GLU A 101 -9.04 -11.45 -19.20
CA GLU A 101 -8.99 -12.85 -19.63
C GLU A 101 -7.91 -13.10 -20.69
N ASN A 102 -7.53 -12.07 -21.44
CA ASN A 102 -6.61 -12.20 -22.57
C ASN A 102 -5.94 -10.87 -22.91
N ALA A 103 -5.00 -10.88 -23.88
CA ALA A 103 -4.26 -9.71 -24.31
C ALA A 103 -5.14 -8.59 -24.92
N HIS A 104 -6.30 -8.93 -25.51
CA HIS A 104 -7.21 -7.92 -26.04
C HIS A 104 -7.81 -7.06 -24.91
N ASP A 105 -8.16 -7.68 -23.78
CA ASP A 105 -8.66 -6.94 -22.63
C ASP A 105 -7.58 -6.04 -22.02
N VAL A 106 -6.34 -6.51 -21.95
CA VAL A 106 -5.21 -5.69 -21.48
C VAL A 106 -5.00 -4.47 -22.38
N LYS A 107 -5.13 -4.62 -23.70
CA LYS A 107 -4.94 -3.49 -24.65
C LYS A 107 -5.95 -2.36 -24.45
N LYS A 108 -7.15 -2.63 -23.91
CA LYS A 108 -8.18 -1.61 -23.63
C LYS A 108 -7.82 -0.71 -22.45
N LEU A 109 -6.92 -1.14 -21.55
CA LEU A 109 -6.51 -0.33 -20.41
C LEU A 109 -5.67 0.86 -20.89
N GLN A 110 -5.98 2.06 -20.39
CA GLN A 110 -5.33 3.32 -20.72
C GLN A 110 -4.67 3.92 -19.47
N PRO A 111 -3.42 3.50 -19.13
CA PRO A 111 -2.75 3.92 -17.91
C PRO A 111 -2.37 5.41 -17.88
N GLU A 112 -2.25 6.07 -19.04
CA GLU A 112 -1.95 7.49 -19.19
C GLU A 112 -3.04 8.42 -18.63
N ASP A 113 -4.30 7.97 -18.61
CA ASP A 113 -5.45 8.74 -18.12
C ASP A 113 -5.70 8.63 -16.61
N VAL A 114 -4.94 7.77 -15.92
CA VAL A 114 -5.18 7.43 -14.51
C VAL A 114 -5.15 8.65 -13.60
N THR A 115 -4.21 9.58 -13.81
CA THR A 115 -4.08 10.76 -12.95
C THR A 115 -5.28 11.70 -13.05
N GLY A 116 -5.87 11.87 -14.25
CA GLY A 116 -7.08 12.66 -14.42
C GLY A 116 -8.29 12.08 -13.69
N ARG A 117 -8.40 10.75 -13.70
CA ARG A 117 -9.52 10.04 -13.04
C ARG A 117 -9.38 9.92 -11.52
N LEU A 118 -8.16 10.05 -10.98
CA LEU A 118 -7.86 9.98 -9.54
C LEU A 118 -7.68 11.34 -8.87
N GLY A 119 -8.14 12.43 -9.47
CA GLY A 119 -8.03 13.80 -8.94
C GLY A 119 -8.50 13.92 -7.50
N TYR A 120 -9.58 13.23 -7.13
CA TYR A 120 -10.13 13.21 -5.77
C TYR A 120 -9.14 12.68 -4.71
N VAL A 121 -8.24 11.76 -5.07
CA VAL A 121 -7.20 11.26 -4.17
C VAL A 121 -6.18 12.35 -3.88
N TYR A 122 -5.81 13.12 -4.92
CA TYR A 122 -4.81 14.20 -4.77
C TYR A 122 -5.39 15.39 -4.02
N ASP A 123 -6.68 15.67 -4.19
CA ASP A 123 -7.39 16.71 -3.42
C ASP A 123 -7.50 16.33 -1.95
N ALA A 124 -7.81 15.06 -1.64
CA ALA A 124 -7.80 14.54 -0.28
C ALA A 124 -6.42 14.65 0.37
N LEU A 125 -5.33 14.37 -0.38
CA LEU A 125 -3.95 14.56 0.11
C LEU A 125 -3.65 16.03 0.42
N ARG A 126 -4.04 16.97 -0.47
CA ARG A 126 -3.84 18.41 -0.23
C ARG A 126 -4.58 18.88 1.02
N LEU A 127 -5.85 18.48 1.18
CA LEU A 127 -6.64 18.80 2.37
C LEU A 127 -6.01 18.22 3.63
N THR A 128 -5.60 16.96 3.59
CA THR A 128 -4.94 16.32 4.72
C THR A 128 -3.61 17.00 5.04
N ARG A 129 -2.78 17.30 4.04
CA ARG A 129 -1.51 18.01 4.23
C ARG A 129 -1.69 19.38 4.86
N ALA A 130 -2.70 20.13 4.44
CA ALA A 130 -3.01 21.45 5.02
C ALA A 130 -3.40 21.35 6.50
N ALA A 131 -4.05 20.27 6.92
CA ALA A 131 -4.43 20.03 8.32
C ALA A 131 -3.28 19.47 9.18
N LEU A 132 -2.27 18.84 8.57
CA LEU A 132 -1.12 18.27 9.26
C LEU A 132 0.04 19.27 9.32
N ARG A 133 0.52 19.59 10.54
CA ARG A 133 1.71 20.46 10.74
C ARG A 133 2.99 19.61 10.81
N ASP A 134 3.05 18.74 11.79
CA ASP A 134 4.27 18.05 12.24
C ASP A 134 4.22 16.53 12.09
N THR A 135 3.21 15.99 11.41
CA THR A 135 3.03 14.56 11.16
C THR A 135 3.33 14.23 9.69
N ALA A 136 4.06 13.16 9.43
CA ALA A 136 4.30 12.70 8.08
C ALA A 136 3.00 12.24 7.40
N LEU A 137 2.90 12.46 6.09
CA LEU A 137 1.76 12.03 5.28
C LEU A 137 2.22 11.00 4.25
N LEU A 138 1.62 9.82 4.29
CA LEU A 138 1.90 8.73 3.37
C LEU A 138 0.82 8.64 2.29
N GLY A 139 1.31 8.59 1.03
CA GLY A 139 0.53 8.09 -0.09
C GLY A 139 0.80 6.59 -0.30
N PHE A 140 0.04 5.95 -1.18
CA PHE A 140 0.27 4.53 -1.48
C PHE A 140 -0.37 4.08 -2.80
N CYS A 141 0.04 2.90 -3.26
CA CYS A 141 -0.65 2.14 -4.31
C CYS A 141 -0.51 0.62 -4.08
N GLY A 142 -1.26 -0.17 -4.85
CA GLY A 142 -1.00 -1.60 -4.97
C GLY A 142 0.19 -1.87 -5.91
N ALA A 143 0.98 -2.91 -5.61
CA ALA A 143 1.97 -3.42 -6.54
C ALA A 143 1.29 -4.04 -7.79
N PRO A 144 1.92 -4.01 -8.96
CA PRO A 144 1.34 -4.55 -10.19
C PRO A 144 0.85 -5.99 -10.08
N TRP A 145 1.61 -6.87 -9.43
CA TRP A 145 1.22 -8.25 -9.16
C TRP A 145 -0.08 -8.34 -8.33
N THR A 146 -0.15 -7.58 -7.24
CA THR A 146 -1.33 -7.52 -6.38
C THR A 146 -2.56 -6.98 -7.13
N LEU A 147 -2.41 -5.95 -7.95
CA LEU A 147 -3.52 -5.41 -8.76
C LEU A 147 -3.96 -6.39 -9.85
N ALA A 148 -3.00 -7.06 -10.51
CA ALA A 148 -3.27 -8.11 -11.49
C ALA A 148 -4.04 -9.28 -10.86
N ALA A 149 -3.77 -9.64 -9.61
CA ALA A 149 -4.49 -10.69 -8.90
C ALA A 149 -6.01 -10.42 -8.89
N TYR A 150 -6.41 -9.22 -8.52
CA TYR A 150 -7.82 -8.84 -8.53
C TYR A 150 -8.41 -8.74 -9.93
N LEU A 151 -7.68 -8.15 -10.88
CA LEU A 151 -8.16 -7.96 -12.26
C LEU A 151 -8.34 -9.27 -13.02
N VAL A 152 -7.39 -10.20 -12.92
CA VAL A 152 -7.44 -11.49 -13.60
C VAL A 152 -8.45 -12.42 -12.94
N GLN A 153 -8.53 -12.40 -11.61
CA GLN A 153 -9.46 -13.24 -10.86
C GLN A 153 -10.91 -12.73 -10.97
N GLY A 154 -11.12 -11.41 -11.17
CA GLY A 154 -12.43 -10.78 -11.10
C GLY A 154 -12.88 -10.48 -9.67
N GLY A 155 -11.93 -10.34 -8.74
CA GLY A 155 -12.19 -10.02 -7.34
C GLY A 155 -11.34 -10.83 -6.37
N SER A 156 -11.75 -10.88 -5.09
CA SER A 156 -11.08 -11.69 -4.07
C SER A 156 -11.30 -13.18 -4.28
N ALA A 157 -10.24 -13.96 -4.15
CA ALA A 157 -10.28 -15.43 -4.14
C ALA A 157 -9.11 -15.98 -3.33
N GLU A 158 -9.26 -17.17 -2.81
CA GLU A 158 -8.19 -17.90 -2.18
C GLU A 158 -7.16 -18.33 -3.24
N GLY A 159 -5.87 -18.01 -2.99
CA GLY A 159 -4.76 -18.39 -3.85
C GLY A 159 -4.75 -17.82 -5.28
N PHE A 160 -5.78 -17.11 -5.73
CA PHE A 160 -5.88 -16.49 -7.05
C PHE A 160 -5.51 -17.43 -8.23
N PRO A 161 -6.20 -18.56 -8.39
CA PRO A 161 -5.80 -19.62 -9.34
C PRO A 161 -5.75 -19.16 -10.80
N ARG A 162 -6.60 -18.20 -11.22
CA ARG A 162 -6.57 -17.67 -12.59
C ARG A 162 -5.31 -16.84 -12.86
N LEU A 163 -4.83 -16.07 -11.89
CA LEU A 163 -3.56 -15.34 -12.04
C LEU A 163 -2.40 -16.32 -12.20
N LEU A 164 -2.36 -17.36 -11.35
CA LEU A 164 -1.31 -18.38 -11.43
C LEU A 164 -1.36 -19.19 -12.73
N ALA A 165 -2.56 -19.45 -13.26
CA ALA A 165 -2.72 -20.08 -14.58
C ALA A 165 -2.18 -19.16 -15.68
N LEU A 166 -2.57 -17.87 -15.69
CA LEU A 166 -2.07 -16.91 -16.67
C LEU A 166 -0.53 -16.77 -16.62
N ALA A 167 0.06 -16.79 -15.42
CA ALA A 167 1.50 -16.70 -15.24
C ALA A 167 2.26 -17.91 -15.85
N ARG A 168 1.63 -19.09 -15.89
CA ARG A 168 2.21 -20.30 -16.48
C ARG A 168 1.94 -20.42 -17.97
N GLU A 169 0.73 -20.09 -18.40
CA GLU A 169 0.19 -20.41 -19.73
C GLU A 169 0.42 -19.28 -20.74
N ASP A 170 0.35 -18.00 -20.30
CA ASP A 170 0.53 -16.85 -21.18
C ASP A 170 1.28 -15.70 -20.44
N LYS A 171 2.57 -15.91 -20.22
CA LYS A 171 3.47 -14.90 -19.62
C LYS A 171 3.49 -13.57 -20.38
N LYS A 172 3.26 -13.60 -21.71
CA LYS A 172 3.25 -12.37 -22.52
C LYS A 172 2.08 -11.47 -22.16
N THR A 173 0.88 -12.05 -22.03
CA THR A 173 -0.31 -11.31 -21.61
C THR A 173 -0.16 -10.82 -20.16
N LEU A 174 0.37 -11.65 -19.27
CA LEU A 174 0.64 -11.21 -17.90
C LEU A 174 1.60 -10.02 -17.85
N HIS A 175 2.75 -10.10 -18.57
CA HIS A 175 3.73 -9.03 -18.55
C HIS A 175 3.19 -7.72 -19.16
N LEU A 176 2.38 -7.80 -20.23
CA LEU A 176 1.70 -6.64 -20.79
C LEU A 176 0.76 -5.98 -19.76
N LEU A 177 0.05 -6.77 -18.97
CA LEU A 177 -0.80 -6.28 -17.88
C LEU A 177 0.04 -5.60 -16.78
N LEU A 178 1.09 -6.29 -16.31
CA LEU A 178 1.96 -5.78 -15.24
C LEU A 178 2.67 -4.48 -15.65
N GLU A 179 3.09 -4.35 -16.89
CA GLU A 179 3.68 -3.12 -17.45
C GLU A 179 2.68 -1.96 -17.38
N LYS A 180 1.44 -2.14 -17.87
CA LYS A 180 0.42 -1.10 -17.82
C LYS A 180 0.08 -0.70 -16.38
N LEU A 181 0.02 -1.66 -15.48
CA LEU A 181 -0.22 -1.41 -14.06
C LEU A 181 0.96 -0.66 -13.42
N ALA A 182 2.21 -0.97 -13.80
CA ALA A 182 3.39 -0.25 -13.32
C ALA A 182 3.40 1.21 -13.81
N VAL A 183 3.04 1.47 -15.06
CA VAL A 183 2.91 2.84 -15.61
C VAL A 183 1.84 3.62 -14.83
N ALA A 184 0.66 3.03 -14.63
CA ALA A 184 -0.42 3.64 -13.86
C ALA A 184 -0.02 3.93 -12.42
N ALA A 185 0.61 2.96 -11.74
CA ALA A 185 1.05 3.09 -10.36
C ALA A 185 2.13 4.17 -10.20
N ALA A 186 3.11 4.23 -11.11
CA ALA A 186 4.15 5.26 -11.10
C ALA A 186 3.56 6.67 -11.29
N ALA A 187 2.64 6.83 -12.24
CA ALA A 187 1.96 8.11 -12.46
C ALA A 187 1.13 8.53 -11.24
N HIS A 188 0.40 7.59 -10.64
CA HIS A 188 -0.41 7.82 -9.45
C HIS A 188 0.44 8.21 -8.24
N LEU A 189 1.56 7.54 -7.99
CA LEU A 189 2.46 7.87 -6.87
C LEU A 189 3.14 9.23 -7.08
N ARG A 190 3.59 9.57 -8.30
CA ARG A 190 4.12 10.91 -8.59
C ARG A 190 3.12 12.01 -8.30
N ALA A 191 1.86 11.81 -8.66
CA ALA A 191 0.81 12.79 -8.40
C ALA A 191 0.50 12.91 -6.89
N GLN A 192 0.55 11.81 -6.13
CA GLN A 192 0.42 11.84 -4.67
C GLN A 192 1.58 12.60 -4.00
N ILE A 193 2.81 12.39 -4.45
CA ILE A 193 3.99 13.15 -3.96
C ILE A 193 3.81 14.63 -4.25
N ALA A 194 3.43 14.99 -5.48
CA ALA A 194 3.16 16.37 -5.88
C ALA A 194 2.00 17.01 -5.08
N ALA A 195 1.05 16.21 -4.60
CA ALA A 195 -0.05 16.65 -3.75
C ALA A 195 0.32 16.78 -2.26
N GLY A 196 1.57 16.46 -1.87
CA GLY A 196 2.10 16.70 -0.53
C GLY A 196 2.34 15.44 0.32
N ALA A 197 2.36 14.24 -0.27
CA ALA A 197 2.83 13.05 0.42
C ALA A 197 4.34 13.13 0.70
N ASP A 198 4.75 12.87 1.95
CA ASP A 198 6.15 12.88 2.40
C ASP A 198 6.89 11.60 2.04
N ALA A 199 6.15 10.50 1.97
CA ALA A 199 6.62 9.17 1.58
C ALA A 199 5.49 8.42 0.89
N VAL A 200 5.82 7.37 0.17
CA VAL A 200 4.83 6.51 -0.48
C VAL A 200 5.08 5.04 -0.17
N GLN A 201 4.00 4.27 -0.07
CA GLN A 201 4.08 2.82 0.13
C GLN A 201 3.49 2.05 -1.04
N ILE A 202 4.23 1.05 -1.52
CA ILE A 202 3.76 0.10 -2.52
C ILE A 202 3.37 -1.18 -1.80
N PHE A 203 2.10 -1.57 -1.92
CA PHE A 203 1.56 -2.75 -1.26
C PHE A 203 1.54 -3.96 -2.19
N ASP A 204 2.47 -4.90 -2.00
CA ASP A 204 2.37 -6.23 -2.58
C ASP A 204 1.75 -7.21 -1.57
N SER A 205 0.45 -7.03 -1.36
CA SER A 205 -0.33 -7.81 -0.38
C SER A 205 -0.45 -9.29 -0.74
N TRP A 206 -0.20 -9.62 -1.99
CA TRP A 206 -0.27 -10.98 -2.53
C TRP A 206 1.09 -11.51 -3.01
N ALA A 207 2.19 -10.93 -2.53
CA ALA A 207 3.55 -11.40 -2.84
C ALA A 207 3.73 -12.90 -2.55
N GLY A 208 3.21 -13.37 -1.42
CA GLY A 208 3.36 -14.75 -0.97
C GLY A 208 2.66 -15.81 -1.83
N ILE A 209 1.73 -15.44 -2.73
CA ILE A 209 1.11 -16.39 -3.68
C ILE A 209 1.95 -16.57 -4.95
N CYS A 210 2.86 -15.63 -5.25
CA CYS A 210 3.77 -15.77 -6.38
C CYS A 210 4.77 -16.88 -6.08
N PRO A 211 5.02 -17.82 -7.01
CA PRO A 211 6.13 -18.77 -6.87
C PRO A 211 7.44 -18.03 -6.63
N ALA A 212 8.28 -18.53 -5.72
CA ALA A 212 9.51 -17.82 -5.33
C ALA A 212 10.44 -17.59 -6.52
N GLU A 213 10.55 -18.59 -7.39
CA GLU A 213 11.34 -18.56 -8.62
C GLU A 213 10.86 -17.53 -9.64
N ASP A 214 9.58 -17.21 -9.67
CA ASP A 214 8.97 -16.27 -10.60
C ASP A 214 8.81 -14.85 -10.02
N TYR A 215 9.04 -14.66 -8.70
CA TYR A 215 8.75 -13.40 -8.01
C TYR A 215 9.58 -12.22 -8.54
N ALA A 216 10.84 -12.47 -8.87
CA ALA A 216 11.70 -11.45 -9.45
C ALA A 216 11.14 -10.89 -10.76
N GLU A 217 10.58 -11.75 -11.61
CA GLU A 217 10.06 -11.39 -12.93
C GLU A 217 8.62 -10.86 -12.86
N ASN A 218 7.76 -11.48 -12.04
CA ASN A 218 6.33 -11.16 -12.01
C ASN A 218 5.96 -10.02 -11.05
N SER A 219 6.79 -9.69 -10.06
CA SER A 219 6.53 -8.59 -9.14
C SER A 219 7.70 -7.62 -9.00
N LEU A 220 8.87 -8.07 -8.57
CA LEU A 220 9.96 -7.22 -8.10
C LEU A 220 10.45 -6.25 -9.19
N ARG A 221 10.64 -6.72 -10.43
CA ARG A 221 11.09 -5.87 -11.56
C ARG A 221 10.13 -4.70 -11.82
N TRP A 222 8.83 -4.91 -11.66
CA TRP A 222 7.81 -3.88 -11.90
C TRP A 222 7.78 -2.87 -10.78
N VAL A 223 7.97 -3.31 -9.53
CA VAL A 223 8.14 -2.41 -8.39
C VAL A 223 9.38 -1.55 -8.56
N LYS A 224 10.51 -2.14 -8.99
CA LYS A 224 11.73 -1.40 -9.31
C LYS A 224 11.48 -0.34 -10.38
N GLN A 225 10.81 -0.71 -11.47
CA GLN A 225 10.45 0.21 -12.56
C GLN A 225 9.58 1.38 -12.08
N ILE A 226 8.66 1.14 -11.13
CA ILE A 226 7.87 2.21 -10.50
C ILE A 226 8.82 3.14 -9.73
N ILE A 227 9.65 2.59 -8.84
CA ILE A 227 10.52 3.37 -7.96
C ILE A 227 11.50 4.24 -8.75
N GLU A 228 12.07 3.73 -9.83
CA GLU A 228 12.99 4.47 -10.71
C GLU A 228 12.35 5.71 -11.36
N GLN A 229 11.02 5.75 -11.47
CA GLN A 229 10.27 6.88 -12.04
C GLN A 229 9.82 7.91 -10.98
N LEU A 230 10.04 7.65 -9.68
CA LEU A 230 9.61 8.57 -8.62
C LEU A 230 10.66 9.68 -8.40
N PRO A 231 10.23 10.85 -7.89
CA PRO A 231 11.14 11.92 -7.52
C PRO A 231 12.20 11.44 -6.52
N LYS A 232 13.47 11.74 -6.81
CA LYS A 232 14.57 11.45 -5.89
C LYS A 232 14.37 12.20 -4.57
N GLY A 233 14.70 11.54 -3.47
CA GLY A 233 14.56 12.13 -2.14
C GLY A 233 13.21 11.88 -1.48
N THR A 234 12.26 11.20 -2.14
CA THR A 234 11.04 10.71 -1.49
C THR A 234 11.25 9.27 -1.04
N PRO A 235 11.13 8.95 0.27
CA PRO A 235 11.26 7.58 0.74
C PRO A 235 10.15 6.71 0.15
N VAL A 236 10.52 5.55 -0.38
CA VAL A 236 9.58 4.53 -0.84
C VAL A 236 9.62 3.36 0.13
N ILE A 237 8.47 2.98 0.63
CA ILE A 237 8.26 1.80 1.45
C ILE A 237 7.70 0.70 0.55
N PHE A 238 8.36 -0.45 0.49
CA PHE A 238 7.84 -1.61 -0.23
C PHE A 238 7.40 -2.67 0.77
N PHE A 239 6.10 -2.94 0.82
CA PHE A 239 5.50 -3.97 1.67
C PHE A 239 5.19 -5.21 0.85
N ALA A 240 5.95 -6.29 1.08
CA ALA A 240 5.83 -7.56 0.36
C ALA A 240 5.40 -8.66 1.33
N LYS A 241 4.07 -8.83 1.51
CA LYS A 241 3.51 -9.78 2.46
C LYS A 241 3.76 -11.23 2.03
N GLY A 242 4.45 -12.00 2.89
CA GLY A 242 4.71 -13.41 2.66
C GLY A 242 5.74 -13.68 1.56
N ALA A 243 6.51 -12.69 1.13
CA ALA A 243 7.62 -12.90 0.21
C ALA A 243 8.67 -13.82 0.84
N LYS A 244 9.14 -14.80 0.08
CA LYS A 244 10.02 -15.87 0.58
C LYS A 244 11.49 -15.46 0.62
N ASP A 245 11.96 -14.74 -0.40
CA ASP A 245 13.32 -14.21 -0.46
C ASP A 245 13.31 -12.73 -0.05
N THR A 246 13.50 -12.50 1.25
CA THR A 246 13.51 -11.14 1.81
C THR A 246 14.76 -10.35 1.43
N ALA A 247 15.88 -11.02 1.11
CA ALA A 247 17.11 -10.36 0.69
C ALA A 247 16.95 -9.74 -0.71
N ALA A 248 16.34 -10.46 -1.65
CA ALA A 248 16.10 -9.97 -2.99
C ALA A 248 15.17 -8.74 -3.05
N LEU A 249 14.33 -8.52 -2.02
CA LEU A 249 13.45 -7.35 -2.00
C LEU A 249 14.20 -6.01 -2.08
N TRP A 250 15.47 -5.96 -1.63
CA TRP A 250 16.30 -4.76 -1.72
C TRP A 250 16.62 -4.35 -3.17
N ASP A 251 16.55 -5.29 -4.10
CA ASP A 251 16.74 -5.02 -5.55
C ASP A 251 15.63 -4.17 -6.15
N SER A 252 14.50 -4.02 -5.44
CA SER A 252 13.45 -3.06 -5.80
C SER A 252 13.92 -1.61 -5.81
N GLY A 253 15.00 -1.29 -5.07
CA GLY A 253 15.45 0.08 -4.84
C GLY A 253 14.72 0.80 -3.70
N ALA A 254 13.74 0.17 -3.05
CA ALA A 254 13.00 0.76 -1.94
C ALA A 254 13.93 1.25 -0.82
N GLN A 255 13.56 2.35 -0.18
CA GLN A 255 14.27 2.90 0.97
C GLN A 255 13.94 2.13 2.25
N VAL A 256 12.72 1.65 2.37
CA VAL A 256 12.22 0.90 3.52
C VAL A 256 11.55 -0.37 3.02
N LEU A 257 11.82 -1.51 3.66
CA LEU A 257 11.04 -2.73 3.47
C LEU A 257 10.06 -2.92 4.63
N GLY A 258 8.79 -3.16 4.29
CA GLY A 258 7.73 -3.50 5.23
C GLY A 258 7.44 -5.00 5.23
N PHE A 259 7.27 -5.57 6.42
CA PHE A 259 7.05 -7.00 6.61
C PHE A 259 5.76 -7.28 7.39
N GLY A 260 5.13 -8.42 7.11
CA GLY A 260 4.04 -8.97 7.88
C GLY A 260 4.52 -9.68 9.15
N SER A 261 3.59 -10.09 10.00
CA SER A 261 3.88 -10.74 11.30
C SER A 261 4.51 -12.11 11.18
N GLU A 262 4.54 -12.69 9.99
CA GLU A 262 5.18 -13.96 9.67
C GLU A 262 6.70 -13.87 9.57
N ALA A 263 7.25 -12.67 9.40
CA ALA A 263 8.67 -12.45 9.19
C ALA A 263 9.45 -12.32 10.52
N ASP A 264 10.66 -12.88 10.59
CA ASP A 264 11.61 -12.63 11.67
C ASP A 264 12.28 -11.26 11.50
N LEU A 265 11.57 -10.19 11.91
CA LEU A 265 12.04 -8.83 11.74
C LEU A 265 13.39 -8.55 12.44
N PRO A 266 13.68 -9.07 13.66
CA PRO A 266 15.00 -8.94 14.28
C PRO A 266 16.14 -9.53 13.46
N ALA A 267 15.95 -10.70 12.83
CA ALA A 267 16.94 -11.31 11.96
C ALA A 267 17.12 -10.47 10.66
N ILE A 268 16.04 -10.04 10.04
CA ILE A 268 16.08 -9.20 8.84
C ILE A 268 16.77 -7.87 9.13
N ALA A 269 16.51 -7.25 10.28
CA ALA A 269 17.11 -5.98 10.66
C ALA A 269 18.64 -6.06 10.75
N LYS A 270 19.20 -7.21 11.20
CA LYS A 270 20.65 -7.43 11.26
C LYS A 270 21.31 -7.51 9.88
N SER A 271 20.59 -7.98 8.86
CA SER A 271 21.07 -8.10 7.48
C SER A 271 20.65 -6.94 6.57
N THR A 272 19.98 -5.91 7.13
CA THR A 272 19.54 -4.74 6.38
C THR A 272 20.75 -3.94 5.88
N PRO A 273 20.81 -3.60 4.57
CA PRO A 273 21.91 -2.81 4.02
C PRO A 273 22.04 -1.43 4.69
N GLN A 274 23.27 -0.92 4.76
CA GLN A 274 23.53 0.40 5.32
C GLN A 274 22.69 1.48 4.62
N GLY A 275 22.11 2.40 5.38
CA GLY A 275 21.28 3.47 4.90
C GLY A 275 19.85 3.06 4.51
N LYS A 276 19.49 1.79 4.71
CA LYS A 276 18.14 1.25 4.50
C LYS A 276 17.44 1.02 5.85
N ALA A 277 16.11 0.93 5.82
CA ALA A 277 15.32 0.68 7.02
C ALA A 277 14.29 -0.42 6.82
N VAL A 278 13.83 -1.01 7.92
CA VAL A 278 12.73 -1.98 7.93
C VAL A 278 11.59 -1.49 8.81
N GLN A 279 10.37 -1.91 8.50
CA GLN A 279 9.19 -1.62 9.32
C GLN A 279 8.29 -2.84 9.47
N GLY A 280 7.51 -2.85 10.52
CA GLY A 280 6.56 -3.89 10.88
C GLY A 280 6.79 -4.26 12.34
N ASN A 281 6.35 -5.39 12.83
CA ASN A 281 5.45 -6.34 12.18
C ASN A 281 4.53 -6.94 13.25
N LEU A 282 3.96 -6.06 14.08
CA LEU A 282 3.03 -6.48 15.12
C LEU A 282 1.83 -7.21 14.51
N GLY A 283 1.61 -8.44 14.98
CA GLY A 283 0.53 -9.29 14.46
C GLY A 283 -0.86 -8.79 14.86
N ASN A 284 -1.80 -8.76 13.93
CA ASN A 284 -3.18 -8.32 14.18
C ASN A 284 -3.89 -9.16 15.25
N ALA A 285 -3.56 -10.46 15.37
CA ALA A 285 -4.14 -11.35 16.36
C ALA A 285 -3.88 -10.88 17.81
N LEU A 286 -2.79 -10.16 18.06
CA LEU A 286 -2.48 -9.59 19.38
C LEU A 286 -3.51 -8.58 19.85
N LEU A 287 -4.22 -7.91 18.93
CA LEU A 287 -5.30 -6.98 19.28
C LEU A 287 -6.55 -7.66 19.84
N LEU A 288 -6.65 -8.98 19.69
CA LEU A 288 -7.71 -9.81 20.30
C LEU A 288 -7.30 -10.37 21.66
N GLU A 289 -6.04 -10.19 22.06
CA GLU A 289 -5.51 -10.58 23.36
C GLU A 289 -5.75 -9.47 24.41
N SER A 290 -5.24 -9.67 25.64
CA SER A 290 -5.34 -8.63 26.64
C SER A 290 -4.49 -7.41 26.32
N PRO A 291 -4.86 -6.20 26.82
CA PRO A 291 -4.05 -4.99 26.64
C PRO A 291 -2.60 -5.16 27.10
N GLU A 292 -2.37 -5.92 28.19
CA GLU A 292 -1.05 -6.17 28.77
C GLU A 292 -0.17 -6.99 27.82
N LYS A 293 -0.73 -8.05 27.20
CA LYS A 293 -0.03 -8.88 26.21
C LYS A 293 0.31 -8.06 24.96
N THR A 294 -0.66 -7.28 24.47
CA THR A 294 -0.44 -6.40 23.32
C THR A 294 0.65 -5.37 23.59
N ALA A 295 0.63 -4.74 24.78
CA ALA A 295 1.64 -3.77 25.19
C ALA A 295 3.02 -4.40 25.36
N ALA A 296 3.10 -5.64 25.90
CA ALA A 296 4.36 -6.36 26.04
C ALA A 296 4.96 -6.71 24.69
N ALA A 297 4.15 -7.21 23.74
CA ALA A 297 4.60 -7.50 22.37
C ALA A 297 5.05 -6.23 21.64
N ALA A 298 4.33 -5.13 21.79
CA ALA A 298 4.72 -3.84 21.19
C ALA A 298 6.07 -3.34 21.76
N ARG A 299 6.27 -3.43 23.09
CA ARG A 299 7.56 -3.07 23.73
C ARG A 299 8.72 -3.96 23.28
N ALA A 300 8.47 -5.25 23.04
CA ALA A 300 9.51 -6.17 22.56
C ALA A 300 9.91 -5.87 21.11
N LEU A 301 9.01 -5.29 20.31
CA LEU A 301 9.30 -4.89 18.94
C LEU A 301 10.03 -3.53 18.86
N LEU A 302 9.78 -2.65 19.82
CA LEU A 302 10.40 -1.33 19.93
C LEU A 302 11.78 -1.36 20.62
#